data_35eb2e57aa67a38c57144f47b602ae3e
#
_entry.id   35eb2e57aa67a38c57144f47b602ae3e
#
_cell.length_a   1.000
_cell.length_b   1.000
_cell.length_c   1.000
_cell.angle_alpha   90.00
_cell.angle_beta   90.00
_cell.angle_gamma   90.00
#
_symmetry.space_group_name_H-M   'P 1'
#
loop_
_entity.id
_entity.type
_entity.pdbx_description
1 polymer ?
#
loop_
_entity_poly.entity_id
_entity_poly.type
_entity_poly.pdbx_seq_one_letter_code
_entity_poly.pdbx_strand_id
1 'polypeptide(L)'
;REYGLAAARHKVEQTSKRLEIWEKRRLVMTEEEELLIATKLFVEELKGTEFGPEELADSKFLIPFFGRVSNENYQRLTESSEESPILVSDLIVVGGNTWALVLTVKGYEESTKKLLEAVYFKEFSLKAIAEQLRGSDPLGQVNKRIANHERAIKGLAKAAKDMLKEQRAEYELLYSQLYTMQRVYDVCKGRGEVSGMYVLSGWIPADTLAVIRKTIEEEAPMTTIMVEETKDITYSGIRVPTLLQNNPFFRAFQDIVSMYSLPSYGEIDPSPIVAISFILFFGFMFGDIGHGLMIYLASTLLVKKGMMRRSFGQVMKYAATSS
;
A
#
# COMPACT_ATOMS: atom_id res chain seq x y z
N ARG A 1 20.94 8.60 -25.45
CA ARG A 1 20.45 9.91 -24.98
C ARG A 1 20.50 9.87 -23.48
N GLU A 2 21.48 10.55 -22.89
CA GLU A 2 21.57 10.78 -21.46
C GLU A 2 20.33 11.60 -21.02
N TYR A 3 19.28 10.93 -20.63
CA TYR A 3 18.39 11.51 -19.67
C TYR A 3 19.21 11.60 -18.39
N GLY A 4 19.80 12.76 -18.16
CA GLY A 4 20.63 12.94 -16.99
C GLY A 4 19.79 12.56 -15.75
N LEU A 5 20.33 11.69 -14.90
CA LEU A 5 19.76 11.31 -13.58
C LEU A 5 19.23 12.55 -12.85
N ALA A 6 19.85 13.71 -13.08
CA ALA A 6 19.41 15.00 -12.56
C ALA A 6 18.04 15.44 -13.07
N ALA A 7 17.76 15.27 -14.38
CA ALA A 7 16.46 15.64 -14.95
C ALA A 7 15.33 14.70 -14.47
N ALA A 8 15.62 13.39 -14.38
CA ALA A 8 14.71 12.41 -13.84
C ALA A 8 14.37 12.70 -12.37
N ARG A 9 15.39 12.97 -11.55
CA ARG A 9 15.23 13.34 -10.14
C ARG A 9 14.40 14.60 -9.99
N HIS A 10 14.72 15.64 -10.76
CA HIS A 10 14.00 16.90 -10.73
C HIS A 10 12.51 16.74 -11.05
N LYS A 11 12.19 15.93 -12.06
CA LYS A 11 10.81 15.66 -12.44
C LYS A 11 10.03 14.90 -11.36
N VAL A 12 10.62 13.85 -10.80
CA VAL A 12 10.01 13.10 -9.69
C VAL A 12 9.78 14.03 -8.49
N GLU A 13 10.75 14.86 -8.16
CA GLU A 13 10.67 15.81 -7.06
C GLU A 13 9.57 16.87 -7.29
N GLN A 14 9.44 17.40 -8.49
CA GLN A 14 8.35 18.32 -8.84
C GLN A 14 6.97 17.67 -8.68
N THR A 15 6.79 16.45 -9.17
CA THR A 15 5.50 15.76 -9.06
C THR A 15 5.20 15.42 -7.60
N SER A 16 6.19 14.97 -6.84
CA SER A 16 6.05 14.70 -5.41
C SER A 16 5.62 15.95 -4.64
N LYS A 17 6.26 17.10 -4.88
CA LYS A 17 5.87 18.39 -4.26
C LYS A 17 4.45 18.79 -4.60
N ARG A 18 4.01 18.61 -5.85
CA ARG A 18 2.62 18.91 -6.25
C ARG A 18 1.62 18.02 -5.55
N LEU A 19 1.90 16.73 -5.45
CA LEU A 19 1.05 15.77 -4.71
C LEU A 19 0.99 16.12 -3.23
N GLU A 20 2.11 16.50 -2.61
CA GLU A 20 2.17 16.92 -1.22
C GLU A 20 1.32 18.18 -0.96
N ILE A 21 1.38 19.16 -1.85
CA ILE A 21 0.54 20.36 -1.75
C ILE A 21 -0.95 20.01 -1.85
N TRP A 22 -1.31 19.11 -2.77
CA TRP A 22 -2.71 18.68 -2.92
C TRP A 22 -3.18 17.87 -1.72
N GLU A 23 -2.33 17.02 -1.16
CA GLU A 23 -2.63 16.25 0.04
C GLU A 23 -2.85 17.15 1.26
N LYS A 24 -1.97 18.13 1.48
CA LYS A 24 -2.14 19.14 2.55
C LYS A 24 -3.46 19.90 2.38
N ARG A 25 -3.76 20.32 1.14
CA ARG A 25 -5.01 21.03 0.86
C ARG A 25 -6.24 20.16 1.10
N ARG A 26 -6.17 18.90 0.70
CA ARG A 26 -7.24 17.91 0.95
C ARG A 26 -7.48 17.72 2.44
N LEU A 27 -6.39 17.61 3.24
CA LEU A 27 -6.46 17.46 4.69
C LEU A 27 -7.18 18.64 5.34
N VAL A 28 -6.78 19.86 5.04
CA VAL A 28 -7.42 21.09 5.56
C VAL A 28 -8.91 21.13 5.19
N MET A 29 -9.25 20.84 3.93
CA MET A 29 -10.65 20.82 3.49
C MET A 29 -11.47 19.73 4.17
N THR A 30 -10.87 18.58 4.48
CA THR A 30 -11.54 17.50 5.20
C THR A 30 -11.78 17.89 6.66
N GLU A 31 -10.85 18.57 7.31
CA GLU A 31 -11.04 19.07 8.68
C GLU A 31 -12.14 20.13 8.75
N GLU A 32 -12.18 21.06 7.78
CA GLU A 32 -13.25 22.04 7.66
C GLU A 32 -14.62 21.39 7.40
N GLU A 33 -14.67 20.37 6.53
CA GLU A 33 -15.88 19.60 6.26
C GLU A 33 -16.39 18.88 7.52
N GLU A 34 -15.49 18.27 8.29
CA GLU A 34 -15.83 17.62 9.56
C GLU A 34 -16.43 18.60 10.57
N LEU A 35 -15.88 19.83 10.67
CA LEU A 35 -16.45 20.87 11.52
C LEU A 35 -17.86 21.29 11.07
N LEU A 36 -18.07 21.40 9.76
CA LEU A 36 -19.40 21.72 9.22
C LEU A 36 -20.41 20.61 9.48
N ILE A 37 -19.99 19.35 9.35
CA ILE A 37 -20.83 18.19 9.70
C ILE A 37 -21.15 18.19 11.19
N ALA A 38 -20.15 18.44 12.04
CA ALA A 38 -20.33 18.59 13.48
C ALA A 38 -21.34 19.68 13.82
N THR A 39 -21.22 20.84 13.15
CA THR A 39 -22.16 21.97 13.31
C THR A 39 -23.58 21.58 12.92
N LYS A 40 -23.74 20.90 11.80
CA LYS A 40 -25.05 20.43 11.33
C LYS A 40 -25.71 19.48 12.34
N LEU A 41 -24.95 18.45 12.75
CA LEU A 41 -25.44 17.45 13.71
C LEU A 41 -25.79 18.08 15.06
N PHE A 42 -24.93 18.99 15.55
CA PHE A 42 -25.19 19.71 16.79
C PHE A 42 -26.55 20.46 16.75
N VAL A 43 -26.84 21.17 15.66
CA VAL A 43 -28.07 21.94 15.54
C VAL A 43 -29.28 21.04 15.32
N GLU A 44 -29.15 19.96 14.54
CA GLU A 44 -30.25 19.03 14.27
C GLU A 44 -30.69 18.29 15.54
N GLU A 45 -29.74 17.82 16.34
CA GLU A 45 -30.02 17.03 17.55
C GLU A 45 -30.42 17.88 18.74
N LEU A 46 -29.92 19.11 18.86
CA LEU A 46 -30.30 20.03 19.93
C LEU A 46 -31.44 20.96 19.54
N LYS A 47 -32.10 20.69 18.41
CA LYS A 47 -33.25 21.46 17.93
C LYS A 47 -34.45 21.28 18.88
N GLY A 48 -34.81 22.33 19.59
CA GLY A 48 -35.91 22.34 20.59
C GLY A 48 -35.43 22.36 22.04
N THR A 49 -34.15 22.32 22.30
CA THR A 49 -33.57 22.66 23.60
C THR A 49 -33.39 24.17 23.72
N GLU A 50 -33.52 24.71 24.93
CA GLU A 50 -33.27 26.13 25.19
C GLU A 50 -31.79 26.53 25.15
N PHE A 51 -30.88 25.56 24.95
CA PHE A 51 -29.42 25.75 25.00
C PHE A 51 -28.81 25.80 23.61
N GLY A 52 -28.32 26.98 23.23
CA GLY A 52 -27.49 27.19 22.05
C GLY A 52 -26.02 26.86 22.31
N PRO A 53 -25.19 26.75 21.22
CA PRO A 53 -23.76 26.47 21.38
C PRO A 53 -22.99 27.57 22.10
N GLU A 54 -23.44 28.83 22.02
CA GLU A 54 -22.87 29.97 22.75
C GLU A 54 -23.14 29.86 24.26
N GLU A 55 -24.41 29.54 24.63
CA GLU A 55 -24.83 29.38 26.04
C GLU A 55 -24.13 28.19 26.72
N LEU A 56 -23.96 27.08 25.98
CA LEU A 56 -23.20 25.93 26.48
C LEU A 56 -21.72 26.26 26.65
N ALA A 57 -21.11 26.99 25.70
CA ALA A 57 -19.69 27.37 25.75
C ALA A 57 -19.39 28.36 26.89
N ASP A 58 -20.33 29.23 27.26
CA ASP A 58 -20.17 30.25 28.30
C ASP A 58 -20.73 29.84 29.66
N SER A 59 -21.04 28.55 29.86
CA SER A 59 -21.56 28.05 31.13
C SER A 59 -20.59 28.28 32.29
N LYS A 60 -21.13 28.77 33.42
CA LYS A 60 -20.32 29.12 34.60
C LYS A 60 -19.86 27.91 35.41
N PHE A 61 -20.60 26.81 35.39
CA PHE A 61 -20.38 25.65 36.28
C PHE A 61 -20.02 24.37 35.53
N LEU A 62 -20.45 24.24 34.30
CA LEU A 62 -20.23 23.07 33.47
C LEU A 62 -19.31 23.38 32.31
N ILE A 63 -18.45 22.44 31.98
CA ILE A 63 -17.58 22.52 30.82
C ILE A 63 -18.03 21.47 29.85
N PRO A 64 -18.53 21.89 28.68
CA PRO A 64 -19.00 20.99 27.65
C PRO A 64 -17.87 20.59 26.70
N PHE A 65 -17.80 19.32 26.37
CA PHE A 65 -17.02 18.75 25.29
C PHE A 65 -17.96 18.12 24.28
N PHE A 66 -17.97 18.62 23.07
CA PHE A 66 -18.78 18.05 21.99
C PHE A 66 -17.85 17.39 20.98
N GLY A 67 -18.17 16.17 20.57
CA GLY A 67 -17.31 15.46 19.65
C GLY A 67 -17.83 14.10 19.22
N ARG A 68 -16.91 13.32 18.62
CA ARG A 68 -17.22 11.96 18.18
C ARG A 68 -16.19 10.96 18.73
N VAL A 69 -16.66 9.75 18.93
CA VAL A 69 -15.85 8.61 19.35
C VAL A 69 -16.35 7.36 18.63
N SER A 70 -15.51 6.34 18.44
CA SER A 70 -15.97 5.07 17.89
C SER A 70 -16.99 4.41 18.82
N ASN A 71 -17.95 3.65 18.26
CA ASN A 71 -18.98 2.99 19.07
C ASN A 71 -18.39 2.09 20.16
N GLU A 72 -17.26 1.42 19.87
CA GLU A 72 -16.55 0.58 20.83
C GLU A 72 -16.00 1.40 22.00
N ASN A 73 -15.35 2.52 21.71
CA ASN A 73 -14.78 3.40 22.73
C ASN A 73 -15.85 4.22 23.47
N TYR A 74 -17.02 4.43 22.86
CA TYR A 74 -18.16 5.08 23.53
C TYR A 74 -18.63 4.24 24.73
N GLN A 75 -18.70 2.92 24.60
CA GLN A 75 -19.02 2.05 25.72
C GLN A 75 -18.03 2.21 26.88
N ARG A 76 -16.73 2.25 26.58
CA ARG A 76 -15.69 2.50 27.58
C ARG A 76 -15.82 3.89 28.23
N LEU A 77 -16.18 4.89 27.45
CA LEU A 77 -16.43 6.24 27.96
C LEU A 77 -17.61 6.25 28.94
N THR A 78 -18.69 5.56 28.61
CA THR A 78 -19.89 5.44 29.46
C THR A 78 -19.60 4.67 30.76
N GLU A 79 -18.86 3.56 30.69
CA GLU A 79 -18.41 2.81 31.87
C GLU A 79 -17.54 3.68 32.79
N SER A 80 -16.62 4.46 32.22
CA SER A 80 -15.73 5.36 32.98
C SER A 80 -16.49 6.57 33.57
N SER A 81 -17.66 6.91 33.02
CA SER A 81 -18.47 8.01 33.52
C SER A 81 -19.12 7.72 34.89
N GLU A 82 -19.32 6.45 35.23
CA GLU A 82 -19.88 6.05 36.53
C GLU A 82 -18.97 6.38 37.71
N GLU A 83 -17.64 6.40 37.48
CA GLU A 83 -16.61 6.68 38.48
C GLU A 83 -16.11 8.13 38.46
N SER A 84 -16.57 8.95 37.55
CA SER A 84 -16.06 10.32 37.30
C SER A 84 -17.19 11.33 37.31
N PRO A 85 -16.94 12.59 37.72
CA PRO A 85 -17.95 13.64 37.74
C PRO A 85 -18.22 14.20 36.33
N ILE A 86 -18.60 13.31 35.42
CA ILE A 86 -18.93 13.61 34.03
C ILE A 86 -20.31 13.08 33.69
N LEU A 87 -21.04 13.80 32.86
CA LEU A 87 -22.28 13.37 32.24
C LEU A 87 -22.03 13.17 30.76
N VAL A 88 -22.27 11.97 30.27
CA VAL A 88 -22.13 11.62 28.85
C VAL A 88 -23.51 11.44 28.25
N SER A 89 -23.81 12.18 27.20
CA SER A 89 -25.05 12.06 26.42
C SER A 89 -24.71 11.74 24.98
N ASP A 90 -25.17 10.61 24.48
CA ASP A 90 -25.14 10.31 23.05
C ASP A 90 -26.21 11.15 22.34
N LEU A 91 -25.82 11.70 21.20
CA LEU A 91 -26.69 12.50 20.35
C LEU A 91 -27.14 11.68 19.15
N ILE A 92 -26.20 11.15 18.40
CA ILE A 92 -26.48 10.37 17.18
C ILE A 92 -25.35 9.40 16.85
N VAL A 93 -25.69 8.27 16.24
CA VAL A 93 -24.72 7.29 15.73
C VAL A 93 -24.66 7.38 14.21
N VAL A 94 -23.49 7.74 13.66
CA VAL A 94 -23.27 7.87 12.21
C VAL A 94 -21.99 7.18 11.80
N GLY A 95 -22.08 6.26 10.85
CA GLY A 95 -20.88 5.67 10.21
C GLY A 95 -19.93 4.91 11.16
N GLY A 96 -20.47 4.27 12.23
CA GLY A 96 -19.66 3.55 13.21
C GLY A 96 -19.05 4.42 14.31
N ASN A 97 -19.40 5.71 14.35
CA ASN A 97 -19.04 6.66 15.39
C ASN A 97 -20.28 7.17 16.11
N THR A 98 -20.15 7.32 17.43
CA THR A 98 -21.15 8.00 18.26
C THR A 98 -20.73 9.45 18.45
N TRP A 99 -21.63 10.37 18.14
CA TRP A 99 -21.50 11.77 18.48
C TRP A 99 -22.08 12.00 19.86
N ALA A 100 -21.30 12.61 20.73
CA ALA A 100 -21.66 12.77 22.12
C ALA A 100 -21.34 14.16 22.64
N LEU A 101 -22.15 14.59 23.60
CA LEU A 101 -21.90 15.75 24.44
C LEU A 101 -21.49 15.23 25.82
N VAL A 102 -20.30 15.62 26.26
CA VAL A 102 -19.76 15.29 27.57
C VAL A 102 -19.71 16.57 28.39
N LEU A 103 -20.35 16.56 29.54
CA LEU A 103 -20.37 17.68 30.47
C LEU A 103 -19.56 17.32 31.70
N THR A 104 -18.66 18.19 32.12
CA THR A 104 -17.91 18.04 33.37
C THR A 104 -18.05 19.27 34.25
N VAL A 105 -17.86 19.09 35.56
CA VAL A 105 -17.86 20.17 36.51
C VAL A 105 -16.53 20.90 36.49
N LYS A 106 -16.58 22.23 36.68
CA LYS A 106 -15.39 23.06 36.74
C LYS A 106 -14.43 22.56 37.84
N GLY A 107 -13.14 22.39 37.45
CA GLY A 107 -12.10 21.79 38.32
C GLY A 107 -11.74 20.34 37.94
N TYR A 108 -12.52 19.66 37.13
CA TYR A 108 -12.24 18.29 36.63
C TYR A 108 -11.89 18.26 35.15
N GLU A 109 -11.62 19.41 34.55
CA GLU A 109 -11.37 19.58 33.11
C GLU A 109 -10.20 18.75 32.61
N GLU A 110 -9.06 18.80 33.34
CA GLU A 110 -7.86 18.06 32.93
C GLU A 110 -8.04 16.55 33.04
N SER A 111 -8.74 16.08 34.08
CA SER A 111 -9.04 14.67 34.24
C SER A 111 -9.95 14.17 33.14
N THR A 112 -10.98 14.97 32.80
CA THR A 112 -11.91 14.68 31.71
C THR A 112 -11.19 14.67 30.36
N LYS A 113 -10.31 15.64 30.09
CA LYS A 113 -9.52 15.64 28.85
C LYS A 113 -8.66 14.39 28.70
N LYS A 114 -7.96 13.99 29.77
CA LYS A 114 -7.17 12.74 29.74
C LYS A 114 -8.02 11.51 29.46
N LEU A 115 -9.22 11.46 30.02
CA LEU A 115 -10.19 10.39 29.75
C LEU A 115 -10.62 10.40 28.28
N LEU A 116 -10.98 11.56 27.76
CA LEU A 116 -11.38 11.73 26.36
C LEU A 116 -10.25 11.38 25.38
N GLU A 117 -9.01 11.75 25.69
CA GLU A 117 -7.82 11.35 24.93
C GLU A 117 -7.61 9.84 24.97
N ALA A 118 -7.81 9.18 26.12
CA ALA A 118 -7.64 7.74 26.25
C ALA A 118 -8.64 6.93 25.41
N VAL A 119 -9.84 7.48 25.17
CA VAL A 119 -10.86 6.88 24.30
C VAL A 119 -10.81 7.40 22.87
N TYR A 120 -9.80 8.17 22.50
CA TYR A 120 -9.66 8.79 21.17
C TYR A 120 -10.87 9.63 20.77
N PHE A 121 -11.43 10.38 21.72
CA PHE A 121 -12.53 11.28 21.47
C PHE A 121 -12.05 12.48 20.65
N LYS A 122 -12.65 12.69 19.48
CA LYS A 122 -12.34 13.85 18.63
C LYS A 122 -13.27 15.00 19.01
N GLU A 123 -12.72 15.97 19.73
CA GLU A 123 -13.41 17.17 20.16
C GLU A 123 -13.59 18.18 19.02
N PHE A 124 -14.73 18.85 18.97
CA PHE A 124 -15.03 20.01 18.13
C PHE A 124 -15.37 21.22 19.01
N SER A 125 -14.71 22.33 18.71
CA SER A 125 -14.90 23.56 19.49
C SER A 125 -16.30 24.13 19.33
N LEU A 126 -17.06 24.24 20.43
CA LEU A 126 -18.40 24.86 20.44
C LEU A 126 -18.35 26.32 19.99
N LYS A 127 -17.26 27.04 20.27
CA LYS A 127 -17.08 28.42 19.79
C LYS A 127 -16.97 28.46 18.26
N ALA A 128 -16.22 27.52 17.66
CA ALA A 128 -16.12 27.41 16.21
C ALA A 128 -17.47 27.02 15.58
N ILE A 129 -18.25 26.16 16.25
CA ILE A 129 -19.62 25.81 15.83
C ILE A 129 -20.52 27.04 15.88
N ALA A 130 -20.49 27.80 16.96
CA ALA A 130 -21.28 29.02 17.10
C ALA A 130 -20.95 30.07 16.01
N GLU A 131 -19.69 30.21 15.64
CA GLU A 131 -19.27 31.07 14.54
C GLU A 131 -19.85 30.67 13.19
N GLN A 132 -19.98 29.35 12.92
CA GLN A 132 -20.60 28.84 11.69
C GLN A 132 -22.12 29.10 11.63
N LEU A 133 -22.74 29.30 12.76
CA LEU A 133 -24.20 29.49 12.90
C LEU A 133 -24.63 30.97 12.85
N ARG A 134 -23.71 31.89 12.67
CA ARG A 134 -24.05 33.32 12.53
C ARG A 134 -24.68 33.60 11.17
N GLY A 135 -25.88 34.16 11.17
CA GLY A 135 -26.61 34.56 9.95
C GLY A 135 -28.08 34.28 9.99
N SER A 136 -28.78 34.65 8.92
CA SER A 136 -30.26 34.51 8.81
C SER A 136 -30.74 33.09 8.43
N ASP A 137 -29.88 32.27 7.78
CA ASP A 137 -30.16 30.85 7.46
C ASP A 137 -28.88 30.03 7.68
N PRO A 138 -28.54 29.71 8.93
CA PRO A 138 -27.27 29.04 9.23
C PRO A 138 -27.21 27.62 8.65
N LEU A 139 -28.29 26.83 8.79
CA LEU A 139 -28.33 25.44 8.31
C LEU A 139 -28.25 25.35 6.78
N GLY A 140 -28.96 26.23 6.07
CA GLY A 140 -28.86 26.28 4.60
C GLY A 140 -27.47 26.63 4.11
N GLN A 141 -26.79 27.56 4.78
CA GLN A 141 -25.41 27.93 4.48
C GLN A 141 -24.42 26.78 4.79
N VAL A 142 -24.53 26.11 5.93
CA VAL A 142 -23.71 24.97 6.32
C VAL A 142 -23.88 23.82 5.32
N ASN A 143 -25.10 23.44 4.95
CA ASN A 143 -25.35 22.40 3.96
C ASN A 143 -24.75 22.73 2.59
N LYS A 144 -24.87 23.98 2.15
CA LYS A 144 -24.27 24.45 0.88
C LYS A 144 -22.74 24.37 0.94
N ARG A 145 -22.14 24.73 2.06
CA ARG A 145 -20.66 24.64 2.25
C ARG A 145 -20.20 23.18 2.26
N ILE A 146 -20.89 22.27 2.97
CA ILE A 146 -20.59 20.83 2.95
C ILE A 146 -20.59 20.32 1.50
N ALA A 147 -21.65 20.57 0.74
CA ALA A 147 -21.74 20.15 -0.66
C ALA A 147 -20.64 20.75 -1.55
N ASN A 148 -20.18 21.95 -1.28
CA ASN A 148 -19.06 22.56 -1.98
C ASN A 148 -17.71 21.91 -1.60
N HIS A 149 -17.46 21.63 -0.33
CA HIS A 149 -16.26 20.95 0.13
C HIS A 149 -16.16 19.53 -0.45
N GLU A 150 -17.25 18.75 -0.39
CA GLU A 150 -17.30 17.43 -1.03
C GLU A 150 -16.93 17.47 -2.52
N ARG A 151 -17.52 18.44 -3.27
CA ARG A 151 -17.21 18.59 -4.70
C ARG A 151 -15.75 18.98 -4.93
N ALA A 152 -15.21 19.86 -4.11
CA ALA A 152 -13.82 20.28 -4.20
C ALA A 152 -12.85 19.14 -3.86
N ILE A 153 -13.10 18.36 -2.81
CA ILE A 153 -12.29 17.18 -2.43
C ILE A 153 -12.32 16.13 -3.55
N LYS A 154 -13.51 15.80 -4.09
CA LYS A 154 -13.66 14.91 -5.23
C LYS A 154 -12.93 15.44 -6.47
N GLY A 155 -13.00 16.75 -6.70
CA GLY A 155 -12.29 17.43 -7.80
C GLY A 155 -10.76 17.33 -7.68
N LEU A 156 -10.21 17.56 -6.49
CA LEU A 156 -8.77 17.39 -6.22
C LEU A 156 -8.31 15.95 -6.43
N ALA A 157 -9.07 14.98 -5.92
CA ALA A 157 -8.76 13.56 -6.10
C ALA A 157 -8.79 13.15 -7.59
N LYS A 158 -9.76 13.65 -8.35
CA LYS A 158 -9.85 13.43 -9.80
C LYS A 158 -8.66 14.06 -10.53
N ALA A 159 -8.34 15.32 -10.25
CA ALA A 159 -7.23 16.02 -10.87
C ALA A 159 -5.87 15.31 -10.61
N ALA A 160 -5.65 14.82 -9.38
CA ALA A 160 -4.46 14.03 -9.04
C ALA A 160 -4.40 12.72 -9.84
N LYS A 161 -5.52 12.01 -9.93
CA LYS A 161 -5.61 10.76 -10.71
C LYS A 161 -5.39 10.97 -12.19
N ASP A 162 -5.98 12.02 -12.76
CA ASP A 162 -5.85 12.34 -14.19
C ASP A 162 -4.41 12.74 -14.53
N MET A 163 -3.76 13.56 -13.69
CA MET A 163 -2.34 13.90 -13.83
C MET A 163 -1.43 12.66 -13.79
N LEU A 164 -1.64 11.77 -12.83
CA LEU A 164 -0.85 10.54 -12.72
C LEU A 164 -1.09 9.61 -13.92
N LYS A 165 -2.32 9.57 -14.44
CA LYS A 165 -2.66 8.77 -15.62
C LYS A 165 -1.97 9.31 -16.89
N GLU A 166 -1.95 10.62 -17.09
CA GLU A 166 -1.25 11.25 -18.21
C GLU A 166 0.26 11.01 -18.17
N GLN A 167 0.85 11.06 -17.00
CA GLN A 167 2.30 10.90 -16.80
C GLN A 167 2.75 9.43 -16.68
N ARG A 168 1.82 8.49 -16.62
CA ARG A 168 2.11 7.08 -16.35
C ARG A 168 3.11 6.47 -17.33
N ALA A 169 2.87 6.65 -18.64
CA ALA A 169 3.74 6.07 -19.66
C ALA A 169 5.18 6.59 -19.56
N GLU A 170 5.34 7.87 -19.24
CA GLU A 170 6.64 8.49 -19.06
C GLU A 170 7.35 7.98 -17.79
N TYR A 171 6.63 7.79 -16.69
CA TYR A 171 7.21 7.19 -15.48
C TYR A 171 7.56 5.72 -15.65
N GLU A 172 6.76 4.96 -16.40
CA GLU A 172 7.07 3.55 -16.73
C GLU A 172 8.36 3.47 -17.58
N LEU A 173 8.53 4.38 -18.54
CA LEU A 173 9.76 4.48 -19.33
C LEU A 173 10.96 4.86 -18.46
N LEU A 174 10.82 5.87 -17.61
CA LEU A 174 11.85 6.32 -16.69
C LEU A 174 12.28 5.21 -15.73
N TYR A 175 11.31 4.51 -15.17
CA TYR A 175 11.55 3.36 -14.29
C TYR A 175 12.33 2.26 -15.02
N SER A 176 11.94 1.90 -16.24
CA SER A 176 12.64 0.88 -17.03
C SER A 176 14.08 1.27 -17.35
N GLN A 177 14.31 2.54 -17.64
CA GLN A 177 15.66 3.07 -17.89
C GLN A 177 16.52 3.03 -16.62
N LEU A 178 16.00 3.50 -15.50
CA LEU A 178 16.71 3.47 -14.21
C LEU A 178 17.00 2.05 -13.75
N TYR A 179 16.04 1.15 -13.92
CA TYR A 179 16.23 -0.27 -13.63
C TYR A 179 17.31 -0.90 -14.48
N THR A 180 17.36 -0.58 -15.78
CA THR A 180 18.43 -1.05 -16.68
C THR A 180 19.77 -0.48 -16.27
N MET A 181 19.83 0.83 -15.95
CA MET A 181 21.07 1.47 -15.47
C MET A 181 21.57 0.86 -14.16
N GLN A 182 20.68 0.57 -13.23
CA GLN A 182 21.02 -0.11 -11.98
C GLN A 182 21.61 -1.49 -12.25
N ARG A 183 20.99 -2.28 -13.14
CA ARG A 183 21.50 -3.60 -13.56
C ARG A 183 22.91 -3.49 -14.16
N VAL A 184 23.11 -2.53 -15.05
CA VAL A 184 24.43 -2.27 -15.66
C VAL A 184 25.45 -1.89 -14.58
N TYR A 185 25.07 -1.01 -13.66
CA TYR A 185 25.92 -0.59 -12.55
C TYR A 185 26.30 -1.78 -11.65
N ASP A 186 25.34 -2.64 -11.29
CA ASP A 186 25.58 -3.81 -10.45
C ASP A 186 26.55 -4.80 -11.12
N VAL A 187 26.43 -4.99 -12.43
CA VAL A 187 27.37 -5.78 -13.22
C VAL A 187 28.75 -5.11 -13.23
N CYS A 188 28.81 -3.81 -13.47
CA CYS A 188 30.07 -3.05 -13.50
C CYS A 188 30.75 -2.97 -12.13
N LYS A 189 30.01 -3.05 -11.02
CA LYS A 189 30.58 -3.04 -9.66
C LYS A 189 31.43 -4.28 -9.37
N GLY A 190 31.10 -5.41 -9.99
CA GLY A 190 31.87 -6.67 -9.90
C GLY A 190 33.06 -6.76 -10.84
N ARG A 191 33.37 -5.71 -11.64
CA ARG A 191 34.47 -5.71 -12.59
C ARG A 191 35.81 -5.67 -11.87
N GLY A 192 36.75 -6.49 -12.35
CA GLY A 192 38.16 -6.38 -12.02
C GLY A 192 38.86 -5.40 -12.97
N GLU A 193 39.86 -4.69 -12.50
CA GLU A 193 40.77 -3.92 -13.35
C GLU A 193 42.16 -4.55 -13.28
N VAL A 194 42.64 -4.96 -14.42
CA VAL A 194 43.99 -5.56 -14.55
C VAL A 194 44.74 -4.80 -15.67
N SER A 195 45.81 -4.14 -15.31
CA SER A 195 46.70 -3.42 -16.26
C SER A 195 45.99 -2.44 -17.18
N GLY A 196 44.99 -1.69 -16.65
CA GLY A 196 44.21 -0.73 -17.42
C GLY A 196 43.10 -1.33 -18.30
N MET A 197 42.91 -2.64 -18.23
CA MET A 197 41.81 -3.33 -18.89
C MET A 197 40.72 -3.70 -17.86
N TYR A 198 39.46 -3.57 -18.26
CA TYR A 198 38.36 -4.03 -17.44
C TYR A 198 38.03 -5.49 -17.77
N VAL A 199 38.02 -6.33 -16.73
CA VAL A 199 37.66 -7.74 -16.84
C VAL A 199 36.27 -7.94 -16.27
N LEU A 200 35.38 -8.46 -17.10
CA LEU A 200 34.03 -8.87 -16.71
C LEU A 200 33.92 -10.38 -16.85
N SER A 201 33.65 -11.09 -15.76
CA SER A 201 33.40 -12.52 -15.77
C SER A 201 31.93 -12.83 -15.46
N GLY A 202 31.39 -13.84 -16.11
CA GLY A 202 30.00 -14.24 -15.91
C GLY A 202 29.73 -15.64 -16.45
N TRP A 203 28.62 -16.21 -16.02
CA TRP A 203 28.14 -17.52 -16.44
C TRP A 203 27.08 -17.38 -17.51
N ILE A 204 27.21 -18.17 -18.57
CA ILE A 204 26.23 -18.20 -19.67
C ILE A 204 25.86 -19.65 -20.01
N PRO A 205 24.61 -19.93 -20.41
CA PRO A 205 24.25 -21.22 -20.99
C PRO A 205 25.02 -21.46 -22.29
N ALA A 206 25.46 -22.69 -22.51
CA ALA A 206 26.29 -23.06 -23.69
C ALA A 206 25.54 -22.81 -25.02
N ASP A 207 24.22 -22.97 -25.03
CA ASP A 207 23.34 -22.74 -26.19
C ASP A 207 23.27 -21.27 -26.61
N THR A 208 23.48 -20.32 -25.66
CA THR A 208 23.43 -18.88 -25.93
C THR A 208 24.80 -18.29 -26.28
N LEU A 209 25.88 -19.03 -26.14
CA LEU A 209 27.27 -18.57 -26.39
C LEU A 209 27.46 -17.95 -27.78
N ALA A 210 26.96 -18.60 -28.83
CA ALA A 210 27.11 -18.15 -30.21
C ALA A 210 26.41 -16.77 -30.43
N VAL A 211 25.22 -16.58 -29.83
CA VAL A 211 24.46 -15.33 -29.95
C VAL A 211 25.21 -14.21 -29.22
N ILE A 212 25.66 -14.48 -27.99
CA ILE A 212 26.37 -13.49 -27.16
C ILE A 212 27.68 -13.08 -27.81
N ARG A 213 28.46 -14.03 -28.33
CA ARG A 213 29.71 -13.75 -29.04
C ARG A 213 29.47 -12.80 -30.22
N LYS A 214 28.50 -13.12 -31.07
CA LYS A 214 28.12 -12.27 -32.20
C LYS A 214 27.71 -10.86 -31.77
N THR A 215 26.88 -10.74 -30.73
CA THR A 215 26.44 -9.43 -30.22
C THR A 215 27.63 -8.62 -29.67
N ILE A 216 28.57 -9.24 -28.96
CA ILE A 216 29.76 -8.54 -28.43
C ILE A 216 30.71 -8.11 -29.58
N GLU A 217 30.88 -8.94 -30.58
CA GLU A 217 31.72 -8.61 -31.77
C GLU A 217 31.12 -7.43 -32.55
N GLU A 218 29.77 -7.34 -32.64
CA GLU A 218 29.09 -6.25 -33.32
C GLU A 218 29.08 -4.95 -32.50
N GLU A 219 28.80 -5.02 -31.17
CA GLU A 219 28.63 -3.84 -30.34
C GLU A 219 29.93 -3.34 -29.67
N ALA A 220 30.91 -4.23 -29.47
CA ALA A 220 32.17 -3.94 -28.79
C ALA A 220 33.37 -4.63 -29.45
N PRO A 221 33.78 -4.25 -30.69
CA PRO A 221 34.77 -4.94 -31.50
C PRO A 221 36.19 -4.96 -30.88
N MET A 222 36.46 -4.12 -29.88
CA MET A 222 37.76 -4.12 -29.15
C MET A 222 37.78 -5.04 -27.92
N THR A 223 36.74 -5.85 -27.73
CA THR A 223 36.64 -6.74 -26.57
C THR A 223 37.17 -8.12 -26.88
N THR A 224 38.06 -8.64 -26.03
CA THR A 224 38.55 -10.03 -26.14
C THR A 224 37.63 -10.94 -25.31
N ILE A 225 37.07 -11.97 -25.92
CA ILE A 225 36.20 -12.95 -25.26
C ILE A 225 37.03 -14.20 -24.97
N MET A 226 37.21 -14.53 -23.69
CA MET A 226 37.73 -15.79 -23.23
C MET A 226 36.61 -16.69 -22.79
N VAL A 227 36.55 -17.91 -23.25
CA VAL A 227 35.52 -18.90 -22.90
C VAL A 227 36.22 -20.08 -22.22
N GLU A 228 35.78 -20.38 -21.01
CA GLU A 228 36.24 -21.53 -20.24
C GLU A 228 35.06 -22.48 -20.00
N GLU A 229 35.31 -23.78 -20.14
CA GLU A 229 34.28 -24.77 -19.84
C GLU A 229 34.17 -25.01 -18.33
N THR A 230 32.95 -25.31 -17.86
CA THR A 230 32.66 -25.55 -16.42
C THR A 230 33.49 -26.70 -15.83
N LYS A 231 33.90 -27.67 -16.64
CA LYS A 231 34.74 -28.79 -16.23
C LYS A 231 36.12 -28.32 -15.72
N ASP A 232 36.70 -27.32 -16.38
CA ASP A 232 38.04 -26.80 -16.05
C ASP A 232 37.99 -25.92 -14.78
N ILE A 233 36.85 -25.28 -14.52
CA ILE A 233 36.68 -24.35 -13.40
C ILE A 233 36.34 -25.07 -12.09
N THR A 234 35.70 -26.25 -12.14
CA THR A 234 35.33 -27.03 -10.95
C THR A 234 36.55 -27.37 -10.06
N TYR A 235 37.72 -27.49 -10.66
CA TYR A 235 38.97 -27.71 -9.92
C TYR A 235 39.47 -26.47 -9.15
N SER A 236 39.00 -25.27 -9.48
CA SER A 236 39.42 -24.01 -8.85
C SER A 236 38.58 -23.61 -7.62
N GLY A 237 37.65 -24.45 -7.19
CA GLY A 237 36.79 -24.18 -6.02
C GLY A 237 35.70 -23.13 -6.24
N ILE A 238 35.50 -22.69 -7.47
CA ILE A 238 34.44 -21.74 -7.82
C ILE A 238 33.10 -22.48 -7.96
N ARG A 239 32.09 -22.04 -7.25
CA ARG A 239 30.76 -22.63 -7.37
C ARG A 239 30.08 -22.18 -8.67
N VAL A 240 29.77 -23.14 -9.51
CA VAL A 240 29.00 -22.93 -10.75
C VAL A 240 27.55 -22.76 -10.42
N PRO A 241 26.86 -21.68 -10.88
CA PRO A 241 25.44 -21.51 -10.65
C PRO A 241 24.62 -22.50 -11.47
N THR A 242 23.55 -23.01 -10.89
CA THR A 242 22.63 -23.95 -11.55
C THR A 242 21.51 -23.20 -12.25
N LEU A 243 21.31 -23.47 -13.52
CA LEU A 243 20.17 -23.02 -14.30
C LEU A 243 19.24 -24.21 -14.57
N LEU A 244 18.08 -24.23 -13.94
CA LEU A 244 17.08 -25.26 -14.17
C LEU A 244 16.28 -24.95 -15.45
N GLN A 245 16.27 -25.89 -16.39
CA GLN A 245 15.52 -25.78 -17.65
C GLN A 245 14.48 -26.89 -17.74
N ASN A 246 13.27 -26.60 -17.28
CA ASN A 246 12.17 -27.56 -17.30
C ASN A 246 11.09 -27.19 -18.30
N ASN A 247 10.34 -28.21 -18.72
CA ASN A 247 9.10 -27.99 -19.48
C ASN A 247 8.13 -27.05 -18.71
N PRO A 248 7.18 -26.36 -19.37
CA PRO A 248 6.26 -25.40 -18.72
C PRO A 248 5.50 -25.97 -17.53
N PHE A 249 5.17 -27.26 -17.54
CA PHE A 249 4.51 -27.96 -16.44
C PHE A 249 5.40 -28.03 -15.19
N PHE A 250 6.62 -28.60 -15.30
CA PHE A 250 7.55 -28.71 -14.18
C PHE A 250 8.13 -27.36 -13.76
N ARG A 251 8.23 -26.42 -14.69
CA ARG A 251 8.69 -25.04 -14.41
C ARG A 251 7.85 -24.34 -13.35
N ALA A 252 6.54 -24.60 -13.30
CA ALA A 252 5.67 -24.05 -12.26
C ALA A 252 6.12 -24.47 -10.86
N PHE A 253 6.68 -25.66 -10.71
CA PHE A 253 7.15 -26.21 -9.43
C PHE A 253 8.61 -25.83 -9.08
N GLN A 254 9.38 -25.29 -10.04
CA GLN A 254 10.73 -24.78 -9.76
C GLN A 254 10.75 -23.69 -8.70
N ASP A 255 9.71 -22.84 -8.65
CA ASP A 255 9.61 -21.80 -7.62
C ASP A 255 9.50 -22.41 -6.22
N ILE A 256 8.82 -23.56 -6.08
CA ILE A 256 8.71 -24.28 -4.80
C ILE A 256 10.08 -24.85 -4.41
N VAL A 257 10.80 -25.45 -5.35
CA VAL A 257 12.15 -25.95 -5.11
C VAL A 257 13.09 -24.83 -4.73
N SER A 258 13.05 -23.71 -5.46
CA SER A 258 13.91 -22.54 -5.20
C SER A 258 13.64 -21.85 -3.85
N MET A 259 12.47 -22.04 -3.24
CA MET A 259 12.18 -21.55 -1.88
C MET A 259 13.02 -22.25 -0.81
N TYR A 260 13.42 -23.49 -1.04
CA TYR A 260 14.29 -24.23 -0.11
C TYR A 260 15.76 -24.00 -0.47
N SER A 261 16.19 -24.41 -1.65
CA SER A 261 17.49 -24.09 -2.24
C SER A 261 17.53 -24.61 -3.68
N LEU A 262 18.39 -24.04 -4.52
CA LEU A 262 18.68 -24.63 -5.82
C LEU A 262 19.65 -25.82 -5.63
N PRO A 263 19.47 -26.93 -6.38
CA PRO A 263 20.44 -28.03 -6.38
C PRO A 263 21.81 -27.55 -6.86
N SER A 264 22.89 -28.18 -6.43
CA SER A 264 24.23 -27.87 -6.90
C SER A 264 24.39 -28.23 -8.37
N TYR A 265 25.36 -27.57 -9.03
CA TYR A 265 25.65 -27.90 -10.44
C TYR A 265 26.06 -29.37 -10.58
N GLY A 266 25.37 -30.10 -11.46
CA GLY A 266 25.56 -31.54 -11.66
C GLY A 266 24.66 -32.45 -10.80
N GLU A 267 23.91 -31.91 -9.86
CA GLU A 267 22.89 -32.67 -9.14
C GLU A 267 21.60 -32.85 -9.94
N ILE A 268 20.82 -33.85 -9.57
CA ILE A 268 19.52 -34.14 -10.21
C ILE A 268 18.52 -33.03 -9.87
N ASP A 269 17.81 -32.53 -10.86
CA ASP A 269 16.72 -31.57 -10.65
C ASP A 269 15.56 -32.24 -9.90
N PRO A 270 15.21 -31.77 -8.69
CA PRO A 270 14.11 -32.34 -7.93
C PRO A 270 12.72 -31.85 -8.41
N SER A 271 12.65 -30.87 -9.30
CA SER A 271 11.37 -30.26 -9.73
C SER A 271 10.36 -31.25 -10.28
N PRO A 272 10.72 -32.24 -11.11
CA PRO A 272 9.77 -33.25 -11.59
C PRO A 272 9.21 -34.13 -10.47
N ILE A 273 10.06 -34.54 -9.51
CA ILE A 273 9.66 -35.37 -8.38
C ILE A 273 8.72 -34.60 -7.46
N VAL A 274 9.07 -33.34 -7.17
CA VAL A 274 8.24 -32.43 -6.36
C VAL A 274 6.89 -32.22 -7.05
N ALA A 275 6.86 -32.01 -8.35
CA ALA A 275 5.62 -31.79 -9.10
C ALA A 275 4.68 -33.02 -9.00
N ILE A 276 5.19 -34.21 -9.27
CA ILE A 276 4.40 -35.45 -9.24
C ILE A 276 3.90 -35.72 -7.83
N SER A 277 4.78 -35.65 -6.82
CA SER A 277 4.40 -35.91 -5.43
C SER A 277 3.39 -34.87 -4.92
N PHE A 278 3.59 -33.60 -5.26
CA PHE A 278 2.67 -32.53 -4.84
C PHE A 278 1.26 -32.75 -5.40
N ILE A 279 1.15 -33.04 -6.69
CA ILE A 279 -0.15 -33.29 -7.35
C ILE A 279 -0.82 -34.54 -6.77
N LEU A 280 -0.07 -35.61 -6.55
CA LEU A 280 -0.58 -36.84 -6.00
C LEU A 280 -1.09 -36.67 -4.58
N PHE A 281 -0.29 -36.08 -3.70
CA PHE A 281 -0.70 -35.82 -2.32
C PHE A 281 -1.84 -34.82 -2.22
N PHE A 282 -1.82 -33.77 -3.06
CA PHE A 282 -2.90 -32.79 -3.10
C PHE A 282 -4.23 -33.43 -3.53
N GLY A 283 -4.19 -34.27 -4.57
CA GLY A 283 -5.37 -35.00 -5.03
C GLY A 283 -5.94 -35.97 -3.98
N PHE A 284 -5.07 -36.66 -3.23
CA PHE A 284 -5.52 -37.51 -2.11
C PHE A 284 -6.10 -36.70 -0.95
N MET A 285 -5.54 -35.52 -0.67
CA MET A 285 -5.98 -34.68 0.44
C MET A 285 -7.32 -33.99 0.16
N PHE A 286 -7.51 -33.53 -1.06
CA PHE A 286 -8.70 -32.79 -1.49
C PHE A 286 -9.52 -33.58 -2.52
N GLY A 287 -9.84 -34.85 -2.26
CA GLY A 287 -10.63 -35.71 -3.16
C GLY A 287 -12.08 -35.24 -3.39
N ASP A 288 -12.33 -33.95 -3.39
CA ASP A 288 -13.64 -33.31 -3.59
C ASP A 288 -13.57 -32.31 -4.76
N ILE A 289 -14.34 -32.62 -5.82
CA ILE A 289 -14.46 -31.82 -7.05
C ILE A 289 -14.87 -30.36 -6.73
N GLY A 290 -15.70 -30.14 -5.70
CA GLY A 290 -16.16 -28.80 -5.31
C GLY A 290 -15.02 -27.92 -4.78
N HIS A 291 -14.16 -28.49 -3.94
CA HIS A 291 -12.96 -27.80 -3.43
C HIS A 291 -11.96 -27.54 -4.56
N GLY A 292 -11.71 -28.50 -5.44
CA GLY A 292 -10.85 -28.32 -6.60
C GLY A 292 -11.31 -27.19 -7.52
N LEU A 293 -12.60 -27.15 -7.84
CA LEU A 293 -13.17 -26.08 -8.65
C LEU A 293 -13.02 -24.69 -7.99
N MET A 294 -13.25 -24.60 -6.69
CA MET A 294 -13.10 -23.35 -5.93
C MET A 294 -11.66 -22.85 -5.97
N ILE A 295 -10.68 -23.70 -5.72
CA ILE A 295 -9.24 -23.36 -5.76
C ILE A 295 -8.84 -22.93 -7.18
N TYR A 296 -9.31 -23.63 -8.22
CA TYR A 296 -9.05 -23.28 -9.61
C TYR A 296 -9.56 -21.88 -9.97
N LEU A 297 -10.80 -21.56 -9.60
CA LEU A 297 -11.40 -20.25 -9.84
C LEU A 297 -10.69 -19.15 -9.05
N ALA A 298 -10.42 -19.39 -7.77
CA ALA A 298 -9.72 -18.45 -6.91
C ALA A 298 -8.31 -18.14 -7.44
N SER A 299 -7.52 -19.15 -7.80
CA SER A 299 -6.17 -18.96 -8.34
C SER A 299 -6.19 -18.18 -9.66
N THR A 300 -7.19 -18.43 -10.52
CA THR A 300 -7.36 -17.72 -11.79
C THR A 300 -7.67 -16.24 -11.57
N LEU A 301 -8.55 -15.92 -10.63
CA LEU A 301 -8.91 -14.54 -10.28
C LEU A 301 -7.73 -13.77 -9.64
N LEU A 302 -7.00 -14.42 -8.73
CA LEU A 302 -5.85 -13.81 -8.04
C LEU A 302 -4.69 -13.52 -9.02
N VAL A 303 -4.42 -14.44 -9.96
CA VAL A 303 -3.41 -14.19 -11.01
C VAL A 303 -3.84 -13.06 -11.94
N LYS A 304 -5.12 -13.01 -12.36
CA LYS A 304 -5.64 -11.91 -13.20
C LYS A 304 -5.58 -10.55 -12.50
N LYS A 305 -5.81 -10.50 -11.19
CA LYS A 305 -5.71 -9.27 -10.38
C LYS A 305 -4.26 -8.89 -10.06
N GLY A 306 -3.26 -9.66 -10.45
CA GLY A 306 -1.85 -9.42 -10.15
C GLY A 306 -1.47 -9.63 -8.68
N MET A 307 -2.35 -10.23 -7.89
CA MET A 307 -2.13 -10.49 -6.45
C MET A 307 -1.32 -11.76 -6.20
N MET A 308 -1.11 -12.60 -7.21
CA MET A 308 -0.39 -13.86 -7.12
C MET A 308 0.58 -14.01 -8.29
N ARG A 309 1.79 -14.53 -8.03
CA ARG A 309 2.76 -14.88 -9.09
C ARG A 309 2.17 -15.90 -10.04
N ARG A 310 2.45 -15.77 -11.34
CA ARG A 310 1.91 -16.67 -12.39
C ARG A 310 2.29 -18.12 -12.17
N SER A 311 3.54 -18.41 -11.79
CA SER A 311 4.02 -19.77 -11.51
C SER A 311 3.28 -20.40 -10.34
N PHE A 312 3.11 -19.70 -9.24
CA PHE A 312 2.35 -20.21 -8.09
C PHE A 312 0.87 -20.44 -8.43
N GLY A 313 0.28 -19.55 -9.22
CA GLY A 313 -1.08 -19.73 -9.73
C GLY A 313 -1.23 -20.97 -10.65
N GLN A 314 -0.18 -21.31 -11.41
CA GLN A 314 -0.17 -22.54 -12.23
C GLN A 314 -0.08 -23.80 -11.36
N VAL A 315 0.77 -23.80 -10.33
CA VAL A 315 0.85 -24.91 -9.35
C VAL A 315 -0.53 -25.20 -8.75
N MET A 316 -1.20 -24.13 -8.25
CA MET A 316 -2.53 -24.27 -7.66
C MET A 316 -3.59 -24.78 -8.65
N LYS A 317 -3.49 -24.40 -9.94
CA LYS A 317 -4.38 -24.93 -10.98
C LYS A 317 -4.15 -26.41 -11.24
N TYR A 318 -2.89 -26.83 -11.35
CA TYR A 318 -2.55 -28.24 -11.54
C TYR A 318 -2.97 -29.10 -10.33
N ALA A 319 -2.76 -28.58 -9.12
CA ALA A 319 -3.23 -29.20 -7.90
C ALA A 319 -4.76 -29.33 -7.87
N ALA A 320 -5.47 -28.27 -8.22
CA ALA A 320 -6.94 -28.26 -8.28
C ALA A 320 -7.53 -29.21 -9.33
N THR A 321 -6.80 -29.49 -10.43
CA THR A 321 -7.25 -30.46 -11.44
C THR A 321 -6.95 -31.89 -11.05
N SER A 322 -6.16 -32.13 -10.00
CA SER A 322 -5.86 -33.47 -9.45
C SER A 322 -6.88 -33.95 -8.41
N SER A 323 -7.62 -33.00 -7.81
CA SER A 323 -8.73 -33.29 -6.88
C SER A 323 -10.04 -33.57 -7.63
#